data_d1102a2532d4a272ff0fff252e4ebd39
#
_entry.id   d1102a2532d4a272ff0fff252e4ebd39
#
_cell.length_a   1.000
_cell.length_b   1.000
_cell.length_c   1.000
_cell.angle_alpha   90.00
_cell.angle_beta   90.00
_cell.angle_gamma   90.00
#
_symmetry.space_group_name_H-M   'P 1'
#
loop_
_entity.id
_entity.type
_entity.pdbx_description
1 polymer ?
#
loop_
_entity_poly.entity_id
_entity_poly.type
_entity_poly.pdbx_seq_one_letter_code
_entity_poly.pdbx_strand_id
1 'polypeptide(L)'
;MRILHVLTAFPRTTDDVIVPWLVALLKRLQAEGHEVEVFTSAYKGGGNQSFEGIPVHRFRYFPARWEDLTHDEATPDRMRRSLLYRILPLFYVLGGLWGIRRLTRRCQYDVIHVHWPVPHALFGWMGQRSSESRPRLVTSWYGVELRWVQSSLPWLRGFVRWALRISDAIVAISSYTAREIARFANVPVQVIPYTLPFVEDASKPRERRAGFQVLFVGRLVERKGVTHLIEAVRRLPADLGGRLIVIGDGPERAVLEAQTRAAGIAERVEIRGRVSDAELRAAYAASDALVLPSILDARGDTEGLGVVLLEAMSYGVPVVASDIGGITDIVEHDQSGVLVPPGDAAHLAQALERLARDPALRARLGSAGAQRVRSAFGWPEIMAKWDAVYRGLARTRTDTARQAESGATPPRAPAR
;
A
#
# COMPACT_ATOMS: atom_id res chain seq x y z
N MET A 1 10.65 10.35 20.25
CA MET A 1 9.25 10.82 20.24
C MET A 1 8.35 9.63 20.56
N ARG A 2 7.22 9.89 21.23
CA ARG A 2 6.19 8.86 21.46
C ARG A 2 5.09 8.98 20.42
N ILE A 3 4.92 7.95 19.58
CA ILE A 3 4.07 7.97 18.39
C ILE A 3 2.98 6.91 18.52
N LEU A 4 1.71 7.32 18.43
CA LEU A 4 0.57 6.41 18.39
C LEU A 4 0.12 6.20 16.94
N HIS A 5 0.26 4.99 16.41
CA HIS A 5 -0.24 4.62 15.10
C HIS A 5 -1.68 4.09 15.18
N VAL A 6 -2.60 4.76 14.51
CA VAL A 6 -4.02 4.39 14.44
C VAL A 6 -4.29 3.64 13.15
N LEU A 7 -4.76 2.40 13.24
CA LEU A 7 -4.85 1.46 12.13
C LEU A 7 -6.22 0.79 12.04
N THR A 8 -6.57 0.34 10.85
CA THR A 8 -7.76 -0.49 10.61
C THR A 8 -7.61 -1.88 11.21
N ALA A 9 -6.47 -2.53 10.96
CA ALA A 9 -6.13 -3.86 11.44
C ALA A 9 -4.61 -3.98 11.65
N PHE A 10 -4.21 -4.82 12.61
CA PHE A 10 -2.81 -5.10 12.93
C PHE A 10 -2.65 -6.57 13.31
N PRO A 11 -1.51 -7.22 13.06
CA PRO A 11 -1.31 -8.65 13.34
C PRO A 11 -1.71 -9.05 14.75
N ARG A 12 -2.29 -10.25 14.86
CA ARG A 12 -2.75 -10.86 16.12
C ARG A 12 -1.74 -11.87 16.65
N THR A 13 -1.10 -12.57 15.71
CA THR A 13 -0.07 -13.59 15.95
C THR A 13 1.05 -13.40 14.95
N THR A 14 2.20 -14.03 15.17
CA THR A 14 3.35 -13.99 14.26
C THR A 14 3.06 -14.56 12.87
N ASP A 15 2.06 -15.44 12.77
CA ASP A 15 1.63 -16.04 11.49
C ASP A 15 0.62 -15.17 10.72
N ASP A 16 0.19 -14.05 11.32
CA ASP A 16 -0.80 -13.16 10.72
C ASP A 16 -0.14 -12.13 9.80
N VAL A 17 -0.19 -12.37 8.49
CA VAL A 17 0.48 -11.58 7.45
C VAL A 17 -0.33 -10.32 7.09
N ILE A 18 -0.78 -9.56 8.10
CA ILE A 18 -1.47 -8.28 7.89
C ILE A 18 -0.45 -7.14 7.93
N VAL A 19 -0.42 -6.30 6.90
CA VAL A 19 0.42 -5.08 6.78
C VAL A 19 1.91 -5.28 7.17
N PRO A 20 2.62 -6.28 6.62
CA PRO A 20 3.99 -6.60 7.03
C PRO A 20 4.98 -5.44 6.82
N TRP A 21 4.77 -4.65 5.77
CA TRP A 21 5.54 -3.43 5.52
C TRP A 21 5.40 -2.38 6.63
N LEU A 22 4.22 -2.29 7.26
CA LEU A 22 3.99 -1.36 8.37
C LEU A 22 4.65 -1.87 9.65
N VAL A 23 4.55 -3.17 9.94
CA VAL A 23 5.30 -3.77 11.06
C VAL A 23 6.79 -3.48 10.91
N ALA A 24 7.35 -3.66 9.71
CA ALA A 24 8.74 -3.35 9.43
C ALA A 24 9.08 -1.87 9.63
N LEU A 25 8.19 -0.94 9.26
CA LEU A 25 8.35 0.49 9.51
C LEU A 25 8.37 0.78 11.03
N LEU A 26 7.39 0.26 11.78
CA LEU A 26 7.27 0.50 13.21
C LEU A 26 8.51 0.01 13.99
N LYS A 27 9.04 -1.17 13.63
CA LYS A 27 10.28 -1.69 14.22
C LYS A 27 11.49 -0.82 13.94
N ARG A 28 11.57 -0.22 12.75
CA ARG A 28 12.67 0.70 12.42
C ARG A 28 12.55 2.03 13.17
N LEU A 29 11.34 2.55 13.31
CA LEU A 29 11.11 3.73 14.15
C LEU A 29 11.53 3.46 15.60
N GLN A 30 11.25 2.26 16.15
CA GLN A 30 11.74 1.87 17.48
C GLN A 30 13.28 1.80 17.52
N ALA A 31 13.91 1.25 16.49
CA ALA A 31 15.38 1.17 16.41
C ALA A 31 16.05 2.56 16.33
N GLU A 32 15.35 3.57 15.79
CA GLU A 32 15.78 4.97 15.78
C GLU A 32 15.46 5.72 17.09
N GLY A 33 14.98 5.01 18.13
CA GLY A 33 14.72 5.57 19.45
C GLY A 33 13.34 6.21 19.64
N HIS A 34 12.38 5.93 18.77
CA HIS A 34 10.99 6.34 18.97
C HIS A 34 10.26 5.31 19.86
N GLU A 35 9.39 5.79 20.74
CA GLU A 35 8.40 4.97 21.41
C GLU A 35 7.19 4.82 20.51
N VAL A 36 6.94 3.61 20.02
CA VAL A 36 5.89 3.34 19.04
C VAL A 36 4.82 2.45 19.64
N GLU A 37 3.57 2.88 19.55
CA GLU A 37 2.40 2.13 20.00
C GLU A 37 1.35 2.06 18.89
N VAL A 38 0.50 1.05 18.92
CA VAL A 38 -0.57 0.83 17.94
C VAL A 38 -1.93 0.91 18.62
N PHE A 39 -2.87 1.61 18.00
CA PHE A 39 -4.29 1.61 18.36
C PHE A 39 -5.12 1.06 17.18
N THR A 40 -5.83 -0.03 17.42
CA THR A 40 -6.62 -0.74 16.40
C THR A 40 -7.88 -1.38 17.00
N SER A 41 -8.76 -1.91 16.16
CA SER A 41 -9.95 -2.62 16.64
C SER A 41 -9.61 -3.99 17.22
N ALA A 42 -10.43 -4.44 18.16
CA ALA A 42 -10.46 -5.83 18.57
C ALA A 42 -10.96 -6.73 17.44
N TYR A 43 -10.49 -7.97 17.44
CA TYR A 43 -10.99 -9.03 16.58
C TYR A 43 -11.44 -10.21 17.43
N LYS A 44 -12.70 -10.60 17.28
CA LYS A 44 -13.35 -11.74 18.00
C LYS A 44 -13.03 -11.74 19.51
N GLY A 45 -13.06 -10.58 20.14
CA GLY A 45 -12.85 -10.43 21.58
C GLY A 45 -11.40 -10.27 22.02
N GLY A 46 -10.42 -10.24 21.10
CA GLY A 46 -9.02 -10.03 21.43
C GLY A 46 -8.80 -8.67 22.11
N GLY A 47 -8.00 -8.68 23.19
CA GLY A 47 -7.66 -7.49 23.98
C GLY A 47 -6.30 -6.91 23.61
N ASN A 48 -5.82 -6.00 24.46
CA ASN A 48 -4.48 -5.43 24.35
C ASN A 48 -3.41 -6.51 24.41
N GLN A 49 -2.37 -6.33 23.63
CA GLN A 49 -1.25 -7.28 23.54
C GLN A 49 0.06 -6.54 23.25
N SER A 50 1.17 -7.24 23.30
CA SER A 50 2.42 -6.82 22.66
C SER A 50 2.65 -7.70 21.44
N PHE A 51 2.98 -7.08 20.30
CA PHE A 51 3.34 -7.79 19.08
C PHE A 51 4.78 -7.44 18.71
N GLU A 52 5.67 -8.40 18.81
CA GLU A 52 7.11 -8.23 18.56
C GLU A 52 7.72 -7.00 19.26
N GLY A 53 7.34 -6.75 20.52
CA GLY A 53 7.78 -5.61 21.30
C GLY A 53 7.02 -4.30 21.07
N ILE A 54 6.03 -4.28 20.18
CA ILE A 54 5.17 -3.12 19.92
C ILE A 54 3.89 -3.24 20.77
N PRO A 55 3.59 -2.30 21.70
CA PRO A 55 2.33 -2.29 22.43
C PRO A 55 1.14 -2.05 21.48
N VAL A 56 0.12 -2.90 21.57
CA VAL A 56 -1.08 -2.84 20.74
C VAL A 56 -2.30 -2.67 21.62
N HIS A 57 -2.95 -1.51 21.51
CA HIS A 57 -4.20 -1.18 22.20
C HIS A 57 -5.38 -1.50 21.30
N ARG A 58 -6.25 -2.44 21.75
CA ARG A 58 -7.42 -2.87 20.97
C ARG A 58 -8.70 -2.37 21.60
N PHE A 59 -9.46 -1.58 20.86
CA PHE A 59 -10.78 -1.14 21.32
C PHE A 59 -11.86 -2.15 20.94
N ARG A 60 -12.75 -2.40 21.91
CA ARG A 60 -13.96 -3.20 21.71
C ARG A 60 -15.05 -2.32 21.10
N TYR A 61 -15.85 -2.87 20.20
CA TYR A 61 -16.94 -2.12 19.57
C TYR A 61 -18.26 -2.89 19.49
N PHE A 62 -18.25 -4.20 19.74
CA PHE A 62 -19.45 -5.03 19.74
C PHE A 62 -19.22 -6.33 20.53
N PRO A 63 -20.22 -7.22 20.70
CA PRO A 63 -19.98 -8.56 21.23
C PRO A 63 -18.94 -9.34 20.41
N ALA A 64 -18.04 -10.04 21.09
CA ALA A 64 -16.84 -10.65 20.53
C ALA A 64 -17.03 -11.41 19.19
N ARG A 65 -18.12 -12.19 19.07
CA ARG A 65 -18.41 -12.97 17.86
C ARG A 65 -18.64 -12.14 16.60
N TRP A 66 -18.91 -10.84 16.74
CA TRP A 66 -19.19 -9.92 15.65
C TRP A 66 -18.10 -8.85 15.44
N GLU A 67 -17.00 -8.95 16.19
CA GLU A 67 -15.84 -8.07 16.06
C GLU A 67 -14.89 -8.57 14.98
N ASP A 68 -15.38 -8.66 13.73
CA ASP A 68 -14.63 -9.14 12.57
C ASP A 68 -14.74 -8.19 11.36
N LEU A 69 -15.23 -6.96 11.57
CA LEU A 69 -15.52 -5.99 10.51
C LEU A 69 -14.34 -5.68 9.57
N THR A 70 -13.11 -5.76 10.04
CA THR A 70 -11.95 -5.15 9.38
C THR A 70 -10.75 -6.08 9.11
N HIS A 71 -10.79 -7.36 9.49
CA HIS A 71 -9.60 -8.21 9.43
C HIS A 71 -9.57 -9.16 8.22
N ASP A 72 -10.61 -9.95 8.02
CA ASP A 72 -10.57 -11.04 7.03
C ASP A 72 -11.05 -10.60 5.64
N GLU A 73 -11.97 -9.63 5.59
CA GLU A 73 -12.58 -9.11 4.37
C GLU A 73 -12.70 -7.60 4.43
N ALA A 74 -12.83 -6.97 3.25
CA ALA A 74 -13.08 -5.54 3.18
C ALA A 74 -14.48 -5.20 3.73
N THR A 75 -14.55 -4.17 4.57
CA THR A 75 -15.81 -3.71 5.19
C THR A 75 -16.97 -3.54 4.20
N PRO A 76 -16.80 -2.95 2.99
CA PRO A 76 -17.90 -2.80 2.03
C PRO A 76 -18.49 -4.13 1.55
N ASP A 77 -17.67 -5.18 1.43
CA ASP A 77 -18.14 -6.49 0.97
C ASP A 77 -19.00 -7.17 2.04
N ARG A 78 -18.62 -7.04 3.32
CA ARG A 78 -19.43 -7.51 4.45
C ARG A 78 -20.76 -6.76 4.58
N MET A 79 -20.76 -5.44 4.40
CA MET A 79 -21.98 -4.62 4.47
C MET A 79 -23.04 -5.01 3.44
N ARG A 80 -22.64 -5.61 2.31
CA ARG A 80 -23.58 -6.11 1.28
C ARG A 80 -24.28 -7.38 1.69
N ARG A 81 -23.74 -8.19 2.61
CA ARG A 81 -24.22 -9.52 2.97
C ARG A 81 -25.28 -9.51 4.06
N SER A 82 -25.28 -8.53 4.98
CA SER A 82 -26.18 -8.53 6.14
C SER A 82 -26.49 -7.13 6.65
N LEU A 83 -27.71 -6.94 7.12
CA LEU A 83 -28.17 -5.68 7.76
C LEU A 83 -27.35 -5.37 9.02
N LEU A 84 -26.92 -6.39 9.78
CA LEU A 84 -26.08 -6.20 10.96
C LEU A 84 -24.75 -5.50 10.59
N TYR A 85 -24.09 -5.95 9.51
CA TYR A 85 -22.83 -5.34 9.07
C TYR A 85 -23.00 -3.91 8.53
N ARG A 86 -24.22 -3.46 8.23
CA ARG A 86 -24.50 -2.05 7.89
C ARG A 86 -24.53 -1.15 9.12
N ILE A 87 -24.84 -1.69 10.30
CA ILE A 87 -24.92 -0.95 11.58
C ILE A 87 -23.58 -0.99 12.32
N LEU A 88 -22.81 -2.08 12.19
CA LEU A 88 -21.52 -2.26 12.87
C LEU A 88 -20.52 -1.09 12.69
N PRO A 89 -20.41 -0.42 11.54
CA PRO A 89 -19.53 0.75 11.39
C PRO A 89 -19.83 1.87 12.37
N LEU A 90 -21.10 2.07 12.77
CA LEU A 90 -21.46 3.06 13.79
C LEU A 90 -20.84 2.70 15.14
N PHE A 91 -21.01 1.46 15.58
CA PHE A 91 -20.43 0.98 16.84
C PHE A 91 -18.90 0.97 16.80
N TYR A 92 -18.32 0.63 15.65
CA TYR A 92 -16.88 0.71 15.40
C TYR A 92 -16.35 2.14 15.64
N VAL A 93 -17.02 3.14 15.08
CA VAL A 93 -16.63 4.55 15.27
C VAL A 93 -16.81 4.97 16.71
N LEU A 94 -17.94 4.66 17.36
CA LEU A 94 -18.20 5.03 18.75
C LEU A 94 -17.20 4.35 19.72
N GLY A 95 -16.95 3.05 19.54
CA GLY A 95 -15.98 2.30 20.33
C GLY A 95 -14.54 2.85 20.16
N GLY A 96 -14.15 3.16 18.92
CA GLY A 96 -12.85 3.76 18.62
C GLY A 96 -12.68 5.15 19.24
N LEU A 97 -13.69 6.01 19.14
CA LEU A 97 -13.69 7.35 19.78
C LEU A 97 -13.55 7.27 21.30
N TRP A 98 -14.31 6.37 21.93
CA TRP A 98 -14.23 6.16 23.38
C TRP A 98 -12.85 5.58 23.78
N GLY A 99 -12.37 4.58 23.03
CA GLY A 99 -11.10 3.92 23.30
C GLY A 99 -9.91 4.86 23.19
N ILE A 100 -9.83 5.63 22.10
CA ILE A 100 -8.70 6.57 21.90
C ILE A 100 -8.73 7.70 22.91
N ARG A 101 -9.93 8.24 23.23
CA ARG A 101 -10.08 9.26 24.27
C ARG A 101 -9.57 8.75 25.63
N ARG A 102 -9.91 7.51 25.99
CA ARG A 102 -9.44 6.91 27.25
C ARG A 102 -7.92 6.71 27.24
N LEU A 103 -7.36 6.28 26.12
CA LEU A 103 -5.92 6.04 25.97
C LEU A 103 -5.13 7.35 26.08
N THR A 104 -5.50 8.37 25.29
CA THR A 104 -4.76 9.64 25.22
C THR A 104 -4.93 10.55 26.45
N ARG A 105 -5.88 10.26 27.34
CA ARG A 105 -5.97 10.87 28.67
C ARG A 105 -5.00 10.25 29.68
N ARG A 106 -4.56 9.00 29.43
CA ARG A 106 -3.68 8.27 30.34
C ARG A 106 -2.23 8.31 29.88
N CYS A 107 -2.03 8.37 28.58
CA CYS A 107 -0.73 8.33 27.93
C CYS A 107 -0.54 9.59 27.08
N GLN A 108 0.59 10.27 27.26
CA GLN A 108 0.94 11.44 26.47
C GLN A 108 1.69 10.98 25.22
N TYR A 109 1.30 11.51 24.07
CA TYR A 109 1.94 11.26 22.77
C TYR A 109 2.43 12.58 22.17
N ASP A 110 3.48 12.51 21.36
CA ASP A 110 3.97 13.65 20.57
C ASP A 110 3.23 13.71 19.22
N VAL A 111 2.96 12.52 18.65
CA VAL A 111 2.32 12.37 17.35
C VAL A 111 1.24 11.28 17.42
N ILE A 112 0.10 11.54 16.79
CA ILE A 112 -0.89 10.52 16.41
C ILE A 112 -0.81 10.38 14.89
N HIS A 113 -0.41 9.20 14.42
CA HIS A 113 -0.27 8.90 13.00
C HIS A 113 -1.41 7.98 12.55
N VAL A 114 -2.33 8.51 11.76
CA VAL A 114 -3.51 7.81 11.28
C VAL A 114 -3.28 7.25 9.90
N HIS A 115 -3.43 5.94 9.76
CA HIS A 115 -3.43 5.23 8.48
C HIS A 115 -4.87 4.96 8.03
N TRP A 116 -5.13 5.05 6.72
CA TRP A 116 -6.48 4.98 6.15
C TRP A 116 -7.45 5.94 6.86
N PRO A 117 -7.33 7.26 6.63
CA PRO A 117 -8.02 8.28 7.41
C PRO A 117 -9.55 8.23 7.38
N VAL A 118 -10.16 7.45 6.49
CA VAL A 118 -11.61 7.26 6.45
C VAL A 118 -11.98 5.92 7.10
N PRO A 119 -12.61 5.88 8.29
CA PRO A 119 -13.06 7.00 9.14
C PRO A 119 -12.06 7.43 10.24
N HIS A 120 -10.84 6.87 10.28
CA HIS A 120 -9.91 6.92 11.42
C HIS A 120 -9.40 8.33 11.75
N ALA A 121 -9.54 9.31 10.83
CA ALA A 121 -9.25 10.71 11.15
C ALA A 121 -10.07 11.24 12.34
N LEU A 122 -11.29 10.68 12.57
CA LEU A 122 -12.06 10.97 13.78
C LEU A 122 -11.34 10.53 15.06
N PHE A 123 -10.67 9.40 15.02
CA PHE A 123 -9.92 8.91 16.17
C PHE A 123 -8.70 9.79 16.43
N GLY A 124 -7.95 10.15 15.37
CA GLY A 124 -6.84 11.08 15.47
C GLY A 124 -7.24 12.42 16.08
N TRP A 125 -8.31 13.01 15.56
CA TRP A 125 -8.89 14.26 16.05
C TRP A 125 -9.36 14.18 17.53
N MET A 126 -10.05 13.09 17.89
CA MET A 126 -10.49 12.88 19.27
C MET A 126 -9.28 12.70 20.20
N GLY A 127 -8.29 11.94 19.79
CA GLY A 127 -7.06 11.73 20.54
C GLY A 127 -6.29 13.03 20.80
N GLN A 128 -6.14 13.86 19.75
CA GLN A 128 -5.50 15.17 19.84
C GLN A 128 -6.24 16.10 20.84
N ARG A 129 -7.58 16.13 20.79
CA ARG A 129 -8.38 16.98 21.67
C ARG A 129 -8.50 16.48 23.09
N SER A 130 -8.34 15.18 23.30
CA SER A 130 -8.48 14.56 24.63
C SER A 130 -7.17 14.51 25.39
N SER A 131 -6.04 14.71 24.74
CA SER A 131 -4.71 14.73 25.32
C SER A 131 -4.33 16.14 25.77
N GLU A 132 -3.71 16.25 26.94
CA GLU A 132 -3.14 17.51 27.44
C GLU A 132 -1.94 17.97 26.59
N SER A 133 -1.14 17.03 26.06
CA SER A 133 0.02 17.32 25.22
C SER A 133 -0.36 17.84 23.82
N ARG A 134 -1.62 17.72 23.38
CA ARG A 134 -2.09 18.08 22.05
C ARG A 134 -1.16 17.55 20.95
N PRO A 135 -1.05 16.22 20.77
CA PRO A 135 -0.16 15.60 19.82
C PRO A 135 -0.41 16.09 18.39
N ARG A 136 0.62 16.14 17.56
CA ARG A 136 0.48 16.44 16.13
C ARG A 136 -0.21 15.30 15.40
N LEU A 137 -1.02 15.63 14.40
CA LEU A 137 -1.80 14.67 13.62
C LEU A 137 -1.17 14.48 12.24
N VAL A 138 -0.69 13.26 11.97
CA VAL A 138 -0.23 12.82 10.65
C VAL A 138 -1.28 11.92 10.05
N THR A 139 -1.58 12.08 8.76
CA THR A 139 -2.48 11.17 8.02
C THR A 139 -1.79 10.59 6.80
N SER A 140 -1.79 9.26 6.70
CA SER A 140 -1.29 8.51 5.54
C SER A 140 -2.43 7.96 4.70
N TRP A 141 -2.42 8.31 3.41
CA TRP A 141 -3.44 7.99 2.42
C TRP A 141 -2.94 6.95 1.43
N TYR A 142 -3.76 5.92 1.18
CA TYR A 142 -3.43 4.75 0.37
C TYR A 142 -4.19 4.71 -0.96
N GLY A 143 -5.11 5.66 -1.18
CA GLY A 143 -5.87 5.83 -2.41
C GLY A 143 -7.19 5.06 -2.42
N VAL A 144 -7.28 3.88 -1.83
CA VAL A 144 -8.51 3.08 -1.79
C VAL A 144 -9.68 3.82 -1.13
N GLU A 145 -9.41 4.53 -0.03
CA GLU A 145 -10.39 5.33 0.71
C GLU A 145 -10.89 6.53 -0.10
N LEU A 146 -10.02 7.16 -0.89
CA LEU A 146 -10.38 8.27 -1.77
C LEU A 146 -11.32 7.80 -2.89
N ARG A 147 -11.02 6.64 -3.47
CA ARG A 147 -11.88 6.03 -4.50
C ARG A 147 -13.25 5.63 -3.95
N TRP A 148 -13.31 5.05 -2.75
CA TRP A 148 -14.60 4.76 -2.11
C TRP A 148 -15.46 6.01 -1.97
N VAL A 149 -14.83 7.12 -1.56
CA VAL A 149 -15.54 8.40 -1.44
C VAL A 149 -15.95 8.95 -2.80
N GLN A 150 -15.16 8.76 -3.84
CA GLN A 150 -15.49 9.23 -5.18
C GLN A 150 -16.63 8.43 -5.83
N SER A 151 -16.59 7.10 -5.74
CA SER A 151 -17.48 6.19 -6.47
C SER A 151 -18.70 5.74 -5.67
N SER A 152 -18.54 5.43 -4.38
CA SER A 152 -19.57 4.75 -3.58
C SER A 152 -20.14 5.57 -2.42
N LEU A 153 -19.38 6.55 -1.91
CA LEU A 153 -19.73 7.31 -0.71
C LEU A 153 -19.53 8.83 -0.93
N PRO A 154 -20.11 9.44 -1.99
CA PRO A 154 -19.81 10.84 -2.36
C PRO A 154 -20.19 11.86 -1.28
N TRP A 155 -21.09 11.52 -0.39
CA TRP A 155 -21.48 12.33 0.78
C TRP A 155 -20.35 12.47 1.81
N LEU A 156 -19.32 11.59 1.78
CA LEU A 156 -18.11 11.69 2.61
C LEU A 156 -17.05 12.66 2.06
N ARG A 157 -17.28 13.31 0.93
CA ARG A 157 -16.33 14.32 0.39
C ARG A 157 -16.03 15.44 1.39
N GLY A 158 -17.05 15.89 2.12
CA GLY A 158 -16.89 16.86 3.20
C GLY A 158 -15.99 16.35 4.33
N PHE A 159 -16.13 15.07 4.68
CA PHE A 159 -15.29 14.41 5.66
C PHE A 159 -13.81 14.32 5.22
N VAL A 160 -13.54 13.94 3.97
CA VAL A 160 -12.17 13.91 3.42
C VAL A 160 -11.53 15.30 3.49
N ARG A 161 -12.24 16.34 3.03
CA ARG A 161 -11.76 17.73 3.12
C ARG A 161 -11.46 18.15 4.55
N TRP A 162 -12.33 17.78 5.49
CA TRP A 162 -12.13 18.03 6.90
C TRP A 162 -10.90 17.29 7.43
N ALA A 163 -10.75 15.99 7.14
CA ALA A 163 -9.62 15.19 7.57
C ALA A 163 -8.28 15.77 7.06
N LEU A 164 -8.24 16.21 5.80
CA LEU A 164 -7.08 16.89 5.23
C LEU A 164 -6.74 18.20 5.95
N ARG A 165 -7.76 19.02 6.32
CA ARG A 165 -7.54 20.31 6.97
C ARG A 165 -7.08 20.21 8.42
N ILE A 166 -7.47 19.16 9.14
CA ILE A 166 -7.06 18.98 10.54
C ILE A 166 -5.70 18.33 10.68
N SER A 167 -5.12 17.79 9.60
CA SER A 167 -3.82 17.12 9.60
C SER A 167 -2.69 18.14 9.62
N ASP A 168 -1.74 17.97 10.54
CA ASP A 168 -0.50 18.76 10.59
C ASP A 168 0.48 18.33 9.50
N ALA A 169 0.43 17.04 9.07
CA ALA A 169 1.14 16.52 7.91
C ALA A 169 0.29 15.49 7.17
N ILE A 170 0.37 15.51 5.85
CA ILE A 170 -0.37 14.62 4.96
C ILE A 170 0.63 13.84 4.11
N VAL A 171 0.52 12.52 4.15
CA VAL A 171 1.40 11.61 3.40
C VAL A 171 0.56 10.78 2.43
N ALA A 172 1.04 10.65 1.20
CA ALA A 172 0.50 9.76 0.17
C ALA A 172 1.52 8.67 -0.18
N ILE A 173 1.05 7.48 -0.50
CA ILE A 173 1.94 6.36 -0.88
C ILE A 173 2.53 6.48 -2.28
N SER A 174 1.99 7.37 -3.10
CA SER A 174 2.43 7.60 -4.48
C SER A 174 2.05 8.99 -4.97
N SER A 175 2.70 9.45 -6.03
CA SER A 175 2.34 10.71 -6.71
C SER A 175 0.91 10.64 -7.28
N TYR A 176 0.48 9.44 -7.71
CA TYR A 176 -0.90 9.21 -8.11
C TYR A 176 -1.88 9.48 -6.95
N THR A 177 -1.62 8.92 -5.77
CA THR A 177 -2.46 9.16 -4.59
C THR A 177 -2.44 10.64 -4.18
N ALA A 178 -1.29 11.32 -4.29
CA ALA A 178 -1.20 12.76 -4.03
C ALA A 178 -2.07 13.58 -5.01
N ARG A 179 -2.08 13.23 -6.31
CA ARG A 179 -2.99 13.85 -7.29
C ARG A 179 -4.46 13.60 -6.96
N GLU A 180 -4.80 12.40 -6.51
CA GLU A 180 -6.17 12.11 -6.07
C GLU A 180 -6.58 12.95 -4.84
N ILE A 181 -5.68 13.17 -3.87
CA ILE A 181 -5.91 14.08 -2.74
C ILE A 181 -6.18 15.51 -3.23
N ALA A 182 -5.41 16.00 -4.21
CA ALA A 182 -5.55 17.35 -4.74
C ALA A 182 -6.94 17.63 -5.34
N ARG A 183 -7.68 16.60 -5.75
CA ARG A 183 -9.10 16.74 -6.18
C ARG A 183 -10.05 17.11 -5.04
N PHE A 184 -9.65 16.90 -3.79
CA PHE A 184 -10.47 17.24 -2.62
C PHE A 184 -10.06 18.58 -1.99
N ALA A 185 -8.76 18.85 -1.90
CA ALA A 185 -8.24 20.09 -1.31
C ALA A 185 -6.82 20.36 -1.85
N ASN A 186 -6.51 21.64 -2.04
CA ASN A 186 -5.15 22.07 -2.34
C ASN A 186 -4.36 22.19 -1.02
N VAL A 187 -3.63 21.15 -0.67
CA VAL A 187 -2.86 21.01 0.57
C VAL A 187 -1.48 20.43 0.24
N PRO A 188 -0.44 20.78 1.00
CA PRO A 188 0.87 20.14 0.85
C PRO A 188 0.77 18.64 1.17
N VAL A 189 1.25 17.80 0.24
CA VAL A 189 1.25 16.34 0.40
C VAL A 189 2.68 15.84 0.20
N GLN A 190 3.19 15.06 1.15
CA GLN A 190 4.47 14.38 1.02
C GLN A 190 4.25 12.99 0.44
N VAL A 191 5.10 12.59 -0.51
CA VAL A 191 5.03 11.25 -1.10
C VAL A 191 6.06 10.36 -0.43
N ILE A 192 5.56 9.40 0.38
CA ILE A 192 6.38 8.39 1.05
C ILE A 192 5.78 7.02 0.73
N PRO A 193 6.34 6.30 -0.25
CA PRO A 193 5.89 4.96 -0.56
C PRO A 193 6.21 4.01 0.59
N TYR A 194 5.39 2.98 0.76
CA TYR A 194 5.82 1.84 1.57
C TYR A 194 6.76 0.95 0.76
N THR A 195 7.63 0.23 1.45
CA THR A 195 8.66 -0.60 0.83
C THR A 195 8.59 -2.04 1.31
N LEU A 196 9.47 -2.86 0.78
CA LEU A 196 9.57 -4.27 1.11
C LEU A 196 10.01 -4.45 2.58
N PRO A 197 9.48 -5.45 3.29
CA PRO A 197 9.95 -5.78 4.64
C PRO A 197 11.45 -6.09 4.68
N PHE A 198 11.94 -6.68 3.61
CA PHE A 198 13.36 -7.01 3.37
C PHE A 198 13.67 -6.81 1.88
N VAL A 199 14.93 -6.58 1.55
CA VAL A 199 15.44 -6.51 0.18
C VAL A 199 16.29 -7.74 -0.05
N GLU A 200 15.96 -8.52 -1.06
CA GLU A 200 16.76 -9.70 -1.44
C GLU A 200 18.08 -9.27 -2.11
N ASP A 201 19.07 -10.13 -2.01
CA ASP A 201 20.35 -9.93 -2.66
C ASP A 201 20.29 -10.37 -4.12
N ALA A 202 20.20 -9.40 -5.04
CA ALA A 202 20.16 -9.63 -6.48
C ALA A 202 21.45 -10.29 -7.05
N SER A 203 22.49 -10.45 -6.23
CA SER A 203 23.75 -11.10 -6.65
C SER A 203 23.65 -12.62 -6.69
N LYS A 204 22.60 -13.22 -6.11
CA LYS A 204 22.41 -14.68 -6.15
C LYS A 204 22.20 -15.15 -7.60
N PRO A 205 22.91 -16.21 -8.03
CA PRO A 205 22.74 -16.76 -9.36
C PRO A 205 21.30 -17.16 -9.63
N ARG A 206 20.75 -16.72 -10.75
CA ARG A 206 19.43 -17.14 -11.20
C ARG A 206 19.49 -18.55 -11.77
N GLU A 207 18.59 -19.42 -11.34
CA GLU A 207 18.42 -20.72 -11.99
C GLU A 207 17.86 -20.50 -13.41
N ARG A 208 18.70 -20.71 -14.41
CA ARG A 208 18.27 -20.67 -15.81
C ARG A 208 17.47 -21.92 -16.16
N ARG A 209 16.22 -21.73 -16.52
CA ARG A 209 15.37 -22.78 -17.11
C ARG A 209 15.30 -22.61 -18.62
N ALA A 210 14.93 -23.68 -19.33
CA ALA A 210 14.71 -23.61 -20.77
C ALA A 210 13.45 -22.77 -21.07
N GLY A 211 13.53 -21.85 -22.04
CA GLY A 211 12.48 -20.98 -22.49
C GLY A 211 12.41 -19.65 -21.71
N PHE A 212 11.54 -18.75 -22.18
CA PHE A 212 11.31 -17.43 -21.59
C PHE A 212 10.14 -17.48 -20.60
N GLN A 213 10.41 -17.25 -19.30
CA GLN A 213 9.42 -17.33 -18.24
C GLN A 213 8.91 -15.96 -17.80
N VAL A 214 7.62 -15.73 -17.99
CA VAL A 214 6.88 -14.52 -17.55
C VAL A 214 6.18 -14.84 -16.23
N LEU A 215 6.27 -13.94 -15.26
CA LEU A 215 5.60 -14.04 -13.96
C LEU A 215 4.56 -12.92 -13.81
N PHE A 216 3.41 -13.30 -13.28
CA PHE A 216 2.44 -12.38 -12.68
C PHE A 216 2.21 -12.76 -11.22
N VAL A 217 2.20 -11.77 -10.33
CA VAL A 217 1.88 -11.95 -8.90
C VAL A 217 0.82 -10.93 -8.49
N GLY A 218 -0.30 -11.41 -7.91
CA GLY A 218 -1.32 -10.52 -7.39
C GLY A 218 -2.71 -11.13 -7.29
N ARG A 219 -3.65 -10.38 -6.69
CA ARG A 219 -5.06 -10.78 -6.67
C ARG A 219 -5.62 -10.82 -8.09
N LEU A 220 -6.39 -11.87 -8.40
CA LEU A 220 -7.05 -12.01 -9.69
C LEU A 220 -8.36 -11.23 -9.69
N VAL A 221 -8.24 -9.93 -9.95
CA VAL A 221 -9.34 -8.95 -10.05
C VAL A 221 -9.17 -8.14 -11.35
N GLU A 222 -10.27 -7.62 -11.89
CA GLU A 222 -10.34 -6.90 -13.18
C GLU A 222 -9.20 -5.88 -13.36
N ARG A 223 -9.02 -4.97 -12.38
CA ARG A 223 -8.00 -3.92 -12.46
C ARG A 223 -6.54 -4.39 -12.61
N LYS A 224 -6.27 -5.67 -12.33
CA LYS A 224 -4.95 -6.27 -12.53
C LYS A 224 -4.65 -6.66 -13.97
N GLY A 225 -5.66 -6.66 -14.84
CA GLY A 225 -5.51 -6.77 -16.29
C GLY A 225 -4.90 -8.08 -16.79
N VAL A 226 -4.99 -9.18 -16.03
CA VAL A 226 -4.38 -10.47 -16.40
C VAL A 226 -4.94 -11.01 -17.73
N THR A 227 -6.17 -10.66 -18.09
CA THR A 227 -6.78 -10.96 -19.39
C THR A 227 -5.95 -10.44 -20.57
N HIS A 228 -5.39 -9.22 -20.44
CA HIS A 228 -4.51 -8.62 -21.45
C HIS A 228 -3.15 -9.31 -21.51
N LEU A 229 -2.65 -9.79 -20.37
CA LEU A 229 -1.39 -10.56 -20.32
C LEU A 229 -1.52 -11.92 -21.00
N ILE A 230 -2.62 -12.64 -20.78
CA ILE A 230 -2.92 -13.91 -21.45
C ILE A 230 -2.96 -13.68 -22.96
N GLU A 231 -3.63 -12.64 -23.42
CA GLU A 231 -3.69 -12.28 -24.84
C GLU A 231 -2.31 -11.87 -25.39
N ALA A 232 -1.50 -11.18 -24.62
CA ALA A 232 -0.11 -10.86 -25.01
C ALA A 232 0.75 -12.14 -25.17
N VAL A 233 0.63 -13.08 -24.24
CA VAL A 233 1.35 -14.37 -24.32
C VAL A 233 0.89 -15.22 -25.51
N ARG A 234 -0.41 -15.17 -25.86
CA ARG A 234 -0.92 -15.81 -27.08
C ARG A 234 -0.26 -15.27 -28.36
N ARG A 235 0.05 -13.97 -28.39
CA ARG A 235 0.70 -13.29 -29.53
C ARG A 235 2.20 -13.54 -29.61
N LEU A 236 2.85 -14.03 -28.55
CA LEU A 236 4.28 -14.31 -28.59
C LEU A 236 4.60 -15.40 -29.60
N PRO A 237 5.65 -15.23 -30.43
CA PRO A 237 6.15 -16.24 -31.33
C PRO A 237 6.44 -17.57 -30.64
N ALA A 238 6.10 -18.69 -31.31
CA ALA A 238 6.25 -20.02 -30.72
C ALA A 238 7.70 -20.40 -30.44
N ASP A 239 8.64 -19.88 -31.24
CA ASP A 239 10.09 -20.11 -31.13
C ASP A 239 10.68 -19.57 -29.81
N LEU A 240 10.02 -18.61 -29.15
CA LEU A 240 10.46 -18.07 -27.87
C LEU A 240 10.20 -19.01 -26.69
N GLY A 241 9.35 -20.04 -26.86
CA GLY A 241 8.98 -20.96 -25.78
C GLY A 241 8.37 -20.26 -24.54
N GLY A 242 7.71 -19.11 -24.75
CA GLY A 242 7.21 -18.25 -23.68
C GLY A 242 6.16 -18.94 -22.81
N ARG A 243 6.41 -19.00 -21.50
CA ARG A 243 5.48 -19.53 -20.46
C ARG A 243 5.08 -18.43 -19.50
N LEU A 244 3.82 -18.43 -19.10
CA LEU A 244 3.27 -17.53 -18.09
C LEU A 244 2.94 -18.29 -16.81
N ILE A 245 3.49 -17.84 -15.70
CA ILE A 245 3.12 -18.29 -14.36
C ILE A 245 2.32 -17.20 -13.69
N VAL A 246 1.10 -17.53 -13.26
CA VAL A 246 0.20 -16.64 -12.54
C VAL A 246 0.09 -17.10 -11.10
N ILE A 247 0.59 -16.28 -10.17
CA ILE A 247 0.52 -16.54 -8.72
C ILE A 247 -0.48 -15.58 -8.10
N GLY A 248 -1.48 -16.14 -7.45
CA GLY A 248 -2.55 -15.41 -6.77
C GLY A 248 -3.91 -16.01 -7.00
N ASP A 249 -4.89 -15.46 -6.30
CA ASP A 249 -6.27 -15.92 -6.37
C ASP A 249 -7.25 -14.75 -6.39
N GLY A 250 -8.49 -14.98 -6.84
CA GLY A 250 -9.51 -13.96 -6.88
C GLY A 250 -10.69 -14.34 -7.78
N PRO A 251 -11.70 -13.45 -7.84
CA PRO A 251 -12.94 -13.71 -8.59
C PRO A 251 -12.73 -13.94 -10.10
N GLU A 252 -11.66 -13.40 -10.69
CA GLU A 252 -11.36 -13.55 -12.13
C GLU A 252 -10.77 -14.93 -12.50
N ARG A 253 -10.40 -15.77 -11.52
CA ARG A 253 -9.67 -17.03 -11.78
C ARG A 253 -10.37 -17.90 -12.84
N ALA A 254 -11.66 -18.18 -12.67
CA ALA A 254 -12.41 -19.05 -13.59
C ALA A 254 -12.48 -18.46 -15.01
N VAL A 255 -12.61 -17.12 -15.11
CA VAL A 255 -12.61 -16.40 -16.39
C VAL A 255 -11.27 -16.52 -17.08
N LEU A 256 -10.17 -16.34 -16.35
CA LEU A 256 -8.81 -16.45 -16.88
C LEU A 256 -8.47 -17.87 -17.35
N GLU A 257 -8.87 -18.89 -16.59
CA GLU A 257 -8.73 -20.30 -16.98
C GLU A 257 -9.54 -20.63 -18.26
N ALA A 258 -10.77 -20.11 -18.37
CA ALA A 258 -11.59 -20.27 -19.57
C ALA A 258 -10.96 -19.56 -20.78
N GLN A 259 -10.48 -18.33 -20.62
CA GLN A 259 -9.78 -17.57 -21.66
C GLN A 259 -8.55 -18.33 -22.17
N THR A 260 -7.74 -18.87 -21.26
CA THR A 260 -6.51 -19.62 -21.58
C THR A 260 -6.83 -20.84 -22.43
N ARG A 261 -7.89 -21.60 -22.10
CA ARG A 261 -8.35 -22.74 -22.91
C ARG A 261 -8.86 -22.32 -24.28
N ALA A 262 -9.71 -21.27 -24.32
CA ALA A 262 -10.26 -20.76 -25.57
C ALA A 262 -9.18 -20.20 -26.52
N ALA A 263 -8.11 -19.63 -25.96
CA ALA A 263 -6.96 -19.14 -26.70
C ALA A 263 -6.02 -20.24 -27.20
N GLY A 264 -6.22 -21.51 -26.82
CA GLY A 264 -5.37 -22.63 -27.22
C GLY A 264 -3.96 -22.59 -26.64
N ILE A 265 -3.74 -21.92 -25.49
CA ILE A 265 -2.42 -21.75 -24.87
C ILE A 265 -2.35 -22.33 -23.46
N ALA A 266 -3.22 -23.27 -23.12
CA ALA A 266 -3.30 -23.86 -21.78
C ALA A 266 -1.96 -24.49 -21.33
N GLU A 267 -1.18 -25.04 -22.25
CA GLU A 267 0.15 -25.59 -21.99
C GLU A 267 1.20 -24.52 -21.65
N ARG A 268 0.94 -23.28 -22.02
CA ARG A 268 1.87 -22.14 -21.82
C ARG A 268 1.51 -21.28 -20.61
N VAL A 269 0.35 -21.49 -19.98
CA VAL A 269 -0.14 -20.66 -18.86
C VAL A 269 -0.46 -21.54 -17.67
N GLU A 270 0.21 -21.30 -16.55
CA GLU A 270 0.03 -22.03 -15.30
C GLU A 270 -0.54 -21.08 -14.22
N ILE A 271 -1.78 -21.29 -13.77
CA ILE A 271 -2.44 -20.52 -12.70
C ILE A 271 -2.33 -21.31 -11.39
N ARG A 272 -1.37 -20.94 -10.53
CA ARG A 272 -1.01 -21.69 -9.31
C ARG A 272 -1.91 -21.43 -8.11
N GLY A 273 -2.67 -20.33 -8.12
CA GLY A 273 -3.36 -19.89 -6.91
C GLY A 273 -2.39 -19.26 -5.90
N ARG A 274 -2.73 -19.32 -4.62
CA ARG A 274 -1.84 -18.87 -3.53
C ARG A 274 -0.75 -19.90 -3.31
N VAL A 275 0.47 -19.42 -3.14
CA VAL A 275 1.67 -20.23 -2.87
C VAL A 275 2.31 -19.81 -1.55
N SER A 276 3.21 -20.61 -1.02
CA SER A 276 4.04 -20.24 0.13
C SER A 276 5.06 -19.15 -0.22
N ASP A 277 5.58 -18.45 0.78
CA ASP A 277 6.63 -17.45 0.61
C ASP A 277 7.89 -18.03 -0.04
N ALA A 278 8.23 -19.28 0.27
CA ALA A 278 9.37 -19.96 -0.34
C ALA A 278 9.17 -20.20 -1.86
N GLU A 279 7.98 -20.66 -2.25
CA GLU A 279 7.59 -20.85 -3.65
C GLU A 279 7.51 -19.51 -4.39
N LEU A 280 7.01 -18.46 -3.74
CA LEU A 280 6.96 -17.12 -4.32
C LEU A 280 8.36 -16.57 -4.61
N ARG A 281 9.29 -16.71 -3.64
CA ARG A 281 10.70 -16.31 -3.84
C ARG A 281 11.35 -17.11 -4.98
N ALA A 282 11.13 -18.42 -5.01
CA ALA A 282 11.62 -19.26 -6.09
C ALA A 282 11.06 -18.84 -7.46
N ALA A 283 9.77 -18.44 -7.52
CA ALA A 283 9.16 -17.95 -8.75
C ALA A 283 9.80 -16.63 -9.23
N TYR A 284 10.05 -15.66 -8.33
CA TYR A 284 10.80 -14.46 -8.70
C TYR A 284 12.20 -14.80 -9.22
N ALA A 285 12.97 -15.61 -8.50
CA ALA A 285 14.33 -15.97 -8.88
C ALA A 285 14.41 -16.68 -10.24
N ALA A 286 13.40 -17.48 -10.59
CA ALA A 286 13.34 -18.26 -11.82
C ALA A 286 12.77 -17.49 -13.03
N SER A 287 12.24 -16.28 -12.85
CA SER A 287 11.52 -15.57 -13.91
C SER A 287 12.41 -14.66 -14.74
N ASP A 288 12.17 -14.59 -16.05
CA ASP A 288 12.88 -13.72 -16.98
C ASP A 288 12.27 -12.32 -17.04
N ALA A 289 10.98 -12.19 -16.74
CA ALA A 289 10.28 -10.91 -16.61
C ALA A 289 9.09 -11.03 -15.64
N LEU A 290 8.82 -9.98 -14.87
CA LEU A 290 7.53 -9.83 -14.19
C LEU A 290 6.66 -8.85 -14.95
N VAL A 291 5.36 -9.17 -15.06
CA VAL A 291 4.38 -8.27 -15.70
C VAL A 291 3.32 -7.84 -14.72
N LEU A 292 3.07 -6.52 -14.66
CA LEU A 292 1.95 -5.92 -13.92
C LEU A 292 1.09 -5.09 -14.91
N PRO A 293 0.13 -5.73 -15.62
CA PRO A 293 -0.62 -5.13 -16.71
C PRO A 293 -1.88 -4.41 -16.20
N SER A 294 -1.78 -3.68 -15.10
CA SER A 294 -2.93 -3.06 -14.44
C SER A 294 -3.65 -2.09 -15.37
N ILE A 295 -4.97 -2.02 -15.21
CA ILE A 295 -5.87 -1.14 -15.97
C ILE A 295 -6.66 -0.24 -15.03
N LEU A 296 -7.37 0.73 -15.60
CA LEU A 296 -8.46 1.39 -14.91
C LEU A 296 -9.70 0.51 -15.10
N ASP A 297 -10.24 -0.06 -14.02
CA ASP A 297 -11.44 -0.90 -14.09
C ASP A 297 -12.72 -0.07 -14.24
N ALA A 298 -13.84 -0.75 -14.45
CA ALA A 298 -15.16 -0.12 -14.62
C ALA A 298 -15.60 0.75 -13.42
N ARG A 299 -14.96 0.58 -12.26
CA ARG A 299 -15.21 1.38 -11.05
C ARG A 299 -14.25 2.55 -10.87
N GLY A 300 -13.34 2.76 -11.82
CA GLY A 300 -12.30 3.78 -11.75
C GLY A 300 -11.17 3.42 -10.77
N ASP A 301 -11.01 2.11 -10.42
CA ASP A 301 -9.91 1.64 -9.58
C ASP A 301 -8.70 1.20 -10.43
N THR A 302 -7.51 1.50 -9.95
CA THR A 302 -6.25 1.09 -10.57
C THR A 302 -5.18 0.81 -9.50
N GLU A 303 -3.93 0.67 -9.91
CA GLU A 303 -2.81 0.38 -9.01
C GLU A 303 -2.40 1.62 -8.18
N GLY A 304 -2.43 1.48 -6.86
CA GLY A 304 -2.03 2.56 -5.95
C GLY A 304 -0.51 2.75 -5.87
N LEU A 305 0.27 1.66 -5.95
CA LEU A 305 1.74 1.68 -5.95
C LEU A 305 2.35 0.55 -6.81
N GLY A 306 1.97 -0.72 -6.57
CA GLY A 306 2.50 -1.86 -7.34
C GLY A 306 3.72 -2.54 -6.70
N VAL A 307 3.63 -2.90 -5.42
CA VAL A 307 4.75 -3.46 -4.63
C VAL A 307 5.40 -4.68 -5.25
N VAL A 308 4.64 -5.52 -5.95
CA VAL A 308 5.18 -6.69 -6.66
C VAL A 308 6.26 -6.32 -7.70
N LEU A 309 6.25 -5.08 -8.20
CA LEU A 309 7.33 -4.56 -9.05
C LEU A 309 8.61 -4.38 -8.24
N LEU A 310 8.51 -3.80 -7.04
CA LEU A 310 9.66 -3.67 -6.15
C LEU A 310 10.23 -5.04 -5.76
N GLU A 311 9.33 -6.01 -5.48
CA GLU A 311 9.72 -7.40 -5.21
C GLU A 311 10.53 -7.96 -6.37
N ALA A 312 9.99 -7.98 -7.59
CA ALA A 312 10.69 -8.50 -8.78
C ALA A 312 12.01 -7.78 -9.05
N MET A 313 12.00 -6.44 -8.99
CA MET A 313 13.20 -5.62 -9.19
C MET A 313 14.27 -5.91 -8.12
N SER A 314 13.90 -6.22 -6.87
CA SER A 314 14.87 -6.61 -5.84
C SER A 314 15.62 -7.90 -6.16
N TYR A 315 15.01 -8.81 -6.92
CA TYR A 315 15.64 -10.02 -7.48
C TYR A 315 16.39 -9.74 -8.79
N GLY A 316 16.47 -8.50 -9.26
CA GLY A 316 17.04 -8.15 -10.56
C GLY A 316 16.20 -8.67 -11.73
N VAL A 317 14.91 -8.95 -11.54
CA VAL A 317 13.98 -9.33 -12.60
C VAL A 317 13.53 -8.06 -13.32
N PRO A 318 13.70 -7.95 -14.65
CA PRO A 318 13.15 -6.84 -15.39
C PRO A 318 11.62 -6.86 -15.34
N VAL A 319 11.02 -5.68 -15.30
CA VAL A 319 9.58 -5.54 -15.19
C VAL A 319 8.98 -4.90 -16.43
N VAL A 320 7.80 -5.39 -16.82
CA VAL A 320 6.92 -4.76 -17.81
C VAL A 320 5.63 -4.38 -17.10
N ALA A 321 5.23 -3.13 -17.17
CA ALA A 321 4.05 -2.68 -16.44
C ALA A 321 3.25 -1.65 -17.22
N SER A 322 1.97 -1.49 -16.87
CA SER A 322 1.14 -0.45 -17.47
C SER A 322 1.56 0.94 -17.00
N ASP A 323 1.54 1.92 -17.89
CA ASP A 323 1.77 3.33 -17.60
C ASP A 323 0.51 3.94 -16.93
N ILE A 324 0.26 3.57 -15.67
CA ILE A 324 -0.93 3.99 -14.93
C ILE A 324 -0.70 4.00 -13.41
N GLY A 325 -1.43 4.87 -12.72
CA GLY A 325 -1.50 4.87 -11.26
C GLY A 325 -0.17 5.18 -10.59
N GLY A 326 0.15 4.46 -9.52
CA GLY A 326 1.41 4.57 -8.80
C GLY A 326 2.55 3.74 -9.40
N ILE A 327 2.31 2.98 -10.46
CA ILE A 327 3.34 2.20 -11.19
C ILE A 327 4.44 3.12 -11.71
N THR A 328 4.05 4.30 -12.20
CA THR A 328 4.96 5.30 -12.76
C THR A 328 5.94 5.91 -11.74
N ASP A 329 5.68 5.76 -10.45
CA ASP A 329 6.64 6.15 -9.41
C ASP A 329 7.75 5.11 -9.25
N ILE A 330 7.45 3.84 -9.54
CA ILE A 330 8.39 2.72 -9.41
C ILE A 330 9.23 2.55 -10.66
N VAL A 331 8.58 2.49 -11.83
CA VAL A 331 9.22 2.15 -13.09
C VAL A 331 9.52 3.39 -13.92
N GLU A 332 10.77 3.56 -14.28
CA GLU A 332 11.24 4.52 -15.29
C GLU A 332 11.38 3.80 -16.63
N HIS A 333 10.60 4.22 -17.62
CA HIS A 333 10.53 3.57 -18.93
C HIS A 333 11.90 3.46 -19.58
N ASP A 334 12.25 2.26 -20.06
CA ASP A 334 13.52 1.88 -20.69
C ASP A 334 14.80 2.11 -19.83
N GLN A 335 14.63 2.57 -18.58
CA GLN A 335 15.73 2.72 -17.62
C GLN A 335 15.71 1.60 -16.58
N SER A 336 14.64 1.43 -15.83
CA SER A 336 14.48 0.42 -14.78
C SER A 336 13.41 -0.64 -15.08
N GLY A 337 12.72 -0.53 -16.22
CA GLY A 337 11.68 -1.44 -16.69
C GLY A 337 11.04 -0.90 -17.96
N VAL A 338 9.99 -1.57 -18.44
CA VAL A 338 9.24 -1.14 -19.63
C VAL A 338 7.83 -0.76 -19.23
N LEU A 339 7.40 0.47 -19.57
CA LEU A 339 6.01 0.90 -19.44
C LEU A 339 5.30 0.76 -20.78
N VAL A 340 4.05 0.28 -20.73
CA VAL A 340 3.19 0.10 -21.91
C VAL A 340 1.81 0.73 -21.64
N PRO A 341 1.05 1.12 -22.69
CA PRO A 341 -0.31 1.62 -22.50
C PRO A 341 -1.19 0.61 -21.76
N PRO A 342 -2.02 1.05 -20.79
CA PRO A 342 -2.93 0.16 -20.08
C PRO A 342 -3.93 -0.52 -21.01
N GLY A 343 -4.16 -1.83 -20.83
CA GLY A 343 -5.10 -2.61 -21.62
C GLY A 343 -4.61 -2.99 -23.02
N ASP A 344 -3.40 -2.64 -23.39
CA ASP A 344 -2.85 -2.92 -24.72
C ASP A 344 -2.00 -4.21 -24.74
N ALA A 345 -2.65 -5.31 -25.11
CA ALA A 345 -2.01 -6.61 -25.24
C ALA A 345 -0.96 -6.67 -26.37
N ALA A 346 -1.06 -5.80 -27.39
CA ALA A 346 -0.09 -5.78 -28.48
C ALA A 346 1.25 -5.17 -28.03
N HIS A 347 1.21 -4.02 -27.35
CA HIS A 347 2.41 -3.41 -26.77
C HIS A 347 3.01 -4.28 -25.67
N LEU A 348 2.18 -4.97 -24.86
CA LEU A 348 2.65 -5.97 -23.89
C LEU A 348 3.44 -7.10 -24.60
N ALA A 349 2.89 -7.66 -25.68
CA ALA A 349 3.54 -8.72 -26.46
C ALA A 349 4.86 -8.25 -27.06
N GLN A 350 4.90 -7.05 -27.65
CA GLN A 350 6.13 -6.46 -28.18
C GLN A 350 7.21 -6.26 -27.12
N ALA A 351 6.83 -5.75 -25.94
CA ALA A 351 7.74 -5.57 -24.82
C ALA A 351 8.30 -6.91 -24.33
N LEU A 352 7.48 -7.94 -24.21
CA LEU A 352 7.88 -9.28 -23.82
C LEU A 352 8.78 -9.93 -24.90
N GLU A 353 8.46 -9.80 -26.17
CA GLU A 353 9.28 -10.30 -27.29
C GLU A 353 10.66 -9.62 -27.29
N ARG A 354 10.70 -8.28 -27.12
CA ARG A 354 11.96 -7.53 -27.01
C ARG A 354 12.83 -8.06 -25.87
N LEU A 355 12.25 -8.31 -24.69
CA LEU A 355 12.97 -8.90 -23.56
C LEU A 355 13.39 -10.36 -23.84
N ALA A 356 12.55 -11.16 -24.50
CA ALA A 356 12.89 -12.55 -24.80
C ALA A 356 14.07 -12.68 -25.77
N ARG A 357 14.13 -11.82 -26.79
CA ARG A 357 15.17 -11.84 -27.83
C ARG A 357 16.48 -11.17 -27.40
N ASP A 358 16.45 -10.27 -26.39
CA ASP A 358 17.62 -9.50 -25.96
C ASP A 358 18.00 -9.79 -24.49
N PRO A 359 18.86 -10.77 -24.21
CA PRO A 359 19.37 -11.08 -22.89
C PRO A 359 20.16 -9.93 -22.24
N ALA A 360 20.85 -9.12 -23.07
CA ALA A 360 21.63 -7.98 -22.56
C ALA A 360 20.70 -6.87 -22.03
N LEU A 361 19.60 -6.60 -22.75
CA LEU A 361 18.56 -5.70 -22.29
C LEU A 361 17.92 -6.20 -20.98
N ARG A 362 17.60 -7.50 -20.87
CA ARG A 362 17.09 -8.08 -19.62
C ARG A 362 18.04 -7.84 -18.45
N ALA A 363 19.31 -8.12 -18.63
CA ALA A 363 20.34 -7.94 -17.61
C ALA A 363 20.46 -6.46 -17.20
N ARG A 364 20.48 -5.56 -18.17
CA ARG A 364 20.58 -4.11 -17.94
C ARG A 364 19.38 -3.58 -17.15
N LEU A 365 18.15 -3.87 -17.61
CA LEU A 365 16.93 -3.40 -16.94
C LEU A 365 16.78 -4.03 -15.55
N GLY A 366 17.09 -5.32 -15.39
CA GLY A 366 17.07 -6.00 -14.09
C GLY A 366 18.05 -5.38 -13.10
N SER A 367 19.29 -5.11 -13.52
CA SER A 367 20.30 -4.46 -12.67
C SER A 367 19.90 -3.03 -12.30
N ALA A 368 19.44 -2.24 -13.26
CA ALA A 368 19.00 -0.87 -13.01
C ALA A 368 17.75 -0.84 -12.10
N GLY A 369 16.81 -1.80 -12.28
CA GLY A 369 15.68 -1.97 -11.40
C GLY A 369 16.09 -2.27 -9.96
N ALA A 370 16.99 -3.21 -9.75
CA ALA A 370 17.50 -3.54 -8.42
C ALA A 370 18.24 -2.36 -7.77
N GLN A 371 18.99 -1.58 -8.55
CA GLN A 371 19.62 -0.36 -8.04
C GLN A 371 18.58 0.69 -7.61
N ARG A 372 17.54 0.89 -8.42
CA ARG A 372 16.45 1.82 -8.12
C ARG A 372 15.71 1.44 -6.82
N VAL A 373 15.43 0.14 -6.61
CA VAL A 373 14.82 -0.32 -5.35
C VAL A 373 15.70 0.05 -4.16
N ARG A 374 17.01 -0.18 -4.25
CA ARG A 374 17.91 0.16 -3.15
C ARG A 374 18.03 1.66 -2.90
N SER A 375 18.11 2.47 -3.94
CA SER A 375 18.35 3.92 -3.80
C SER A 375 17.08 4.73 -3.50
N ALA A 376 15.93 4.42 -4.11
CA ALA A 376 14.72 5.22 -4.01
C ALA A 376 13.64 4.62 -3.08
N PHE A 377 13.67 3.29 -2.91
CA PHE A 377 12.69 2.54 -2.10
C PHE A 377 13.35 1.76 -0.96
N GLY A 378 14.67 1.88 -0.79
CA GLY A 378 15.38 1.29 0.33
C GLY A 378 15.00 1.92 1.66
N TRP A 379 15.14 1.16 2.73
CA TRP A 379 14.80 1.62 4.08
C TRP A 379 15.53 2.91 4.50
N PRO A 380 16.81 3.13 4.18
CA PRO A 380 17.47 4.39 4.53
C PRO A 380 16.74 5.61 3.97
N GLU A 381 16.35 5.57 2.70
CA GLU A 381 15.62 6.66 2.04
C GLU A 381 14.20 6.85 2.62
N ILE A 382 13.50 5.75 2.86
CA ILE A 382 12.13 5.80 3.43
C ILE A 382 12.17 6.33 4.86
N MET A 383 13.13 5.90 5.68
CA MET A 383 13.29 6.39 7.05
C MET A 383 13.69 7.86 7.08
N ALA A 384 14.58 8.31 6.18
CA ALA A 384 14.94 9.73 6.07
C ALA A 384 13.71 10.62 5.77
N LYS A 385 12.80 10.16 4.90
CA LYS A 385 11.53 10.86 4.62
C LYS A 385 10.62 10.92 5.85
N TRP A 386 10.46 9.82 6.57
CA TRP A 386 9.66 9.79 7.80
C TRP A 386 10.26 10.66 8.90
N ASP A 387 11.57 10.62 9.07
CA ASP A 387 12.28 11.48 10.02
C ASP A 387 12.09 12.97 9.70
N ALA A 388 12.14 13.34 8.41
CA ALA A 388 11.85 14.71 7.98
C ALA A 388 10.42 15.15 8.34
N VAL A 389 9.41 14.27 8.17
CA VAL A 389 8.04 14.55 8.61
C VAL A 389 7.97 14.79 10.11
N TYR A 390 8.48 13.85 10.90
CA TYR A 390 8.35 13.93 12.36
C TYR A 390 9.16 15.07 12.97
N ARG A 391 10.39 15.31 12.50
CA ARG A 391 11.21 16.46 12.95
C ARG A 391 10.61 17.81 12.53
N GLY A 392 10.02 17.89 11.34
CA GLY A 392 9.30 19.09 10.90
C GLY A 392 8.19 19.47 11.88
N LEU A 393 7.44 18.49 12.36
CA LEU A 393 6.37 18.69 13.34
C LEU A 393 6.89 19.11 14.72
N ALA A 394 8.04 18.59 15.15
CA ALA A 394 8.68 18.95 16.42
C ALA A 394 9.16 20.41 16.44
N ARG A 395 9.80 20.89 15.35
CA ARG A 395 10.28 22.28 15.22
C ARG A 395 9.15 23.28 15.29
N THR A 396 8.05 23.04 14.58
CA THR A 396 6.87 23.91 14.60
C THR A 396 6.29 24.08 16.00
N ARG A 397 6.38 23.04 16.86
CA ARG A 397 5.94 23.11 18.27
C ARG A 397 6.84 24.02 19.10
N THR A 398 8.14 23.93 18.93
CA THR A 398 9.14 24.74 19.67
C THR A 398 9.03 26.22 19.29
N ASP A 399 8.81 26.53 18.01
CA ASP A 399 8.67 27.90 17.52
C ASP A 399 7.37 28.53 18.02
N THR A 400 6.26 27.79 18.02
CA THR A 400 4.98 28.27 18.56
C THR A 400 5.04 28.50 20.07
N ALA A 401 5.73 27.63 20.81
CA ALA A 401 5.94 27.80 22.25
C ALA A 401 6.78 29.04 22.55
N ARG A 402 7.89 29.25 21.83
CA ARG A 402 8.73 30.44 21.97
C ARG A 402 8.02 31.74 21.62
N GLN A 403 7.15 31.73 20.60
CA GLN A 403 6.36 32.90 20.23
C GLN A 403 5.29 33.22 21.29
N ALA A 404 4.69 32.20 21.89
CA ALA A 404 3.75 32.38 22.99
C ALA A 404 4.42 32.95 24.27
N GLU A 405 5.63 32.50 24.57
CA GLU A 405 6.43 33.01 25.70
C GLU A 405 6.97 34.44 25.48
N SER A 406 7.28 34.81 24.22
CA SER A 406 7.81 36.12 23.85
C SER A 406 6.75 37.22 23.74
N GLY A 407 5.45 36.91 23.86
CA GLY A 407 4.36 37.89 23.76
C GLY A 407 4.22 38.60 22.39
N ALA A 408 4.89 38.12 21.35
CA ALA A 408 4.89 38.74 20.05
C ALA A 408 3.59 38.46 19.30
N THR A 409 2.80 39.48 19.04
CA THR A 409 1.58 39.42 18.19
C THR A 409 1.97 39.01 16.77
N PRO A 410 1.35 38.02 16.16
CA PRO A 410 1.64 37.62 14.79
C PRO A 410 1.35 38.77 13.81
N PRO A 411 2.15 38.96 12.75
CA PRO A 411 1.88 39.96 11.73
C PRO A 411 0.53 39.68 11.07
N ARG A 412 -0.35 40.68 11.03
CA ARG A 412 -1.62 40.63 10.32
C ARG A 412 -1.37 40.30 8.86
N ALA A 413 -1.98 39.26 8.34
CA ALA A 413 -2.02 38.95 6.93
C ALA A 413 -2.62 40.15 6.16
N PRO A 414 -2.05 40.53 5.00
CA PRO A 414 -2.63 41.58 4.16
C PRO A 414 -4.01 41.17 3.68
N ALA A 415 -4.97 42.05 3.83
CA ALA A 415 -6.31 41.89 3.31
C ALA A 415 -6.29 41.83 1.78
N ARG A 416 -6.76 40.74 1.18
CA ARG A 416 -7.31 40.66 -0.18
C ARG A 416 -8.50 39.71 -0.23
#